data_c02172f36d3c76b501f244da4275ef7d
#
_entry.id   c02172f36d3c76b501f244da4275ef7d
#
_cell.length_a   1.000
_cell.length_b   1.000
_cell.length_c   1.000
_cell.angle_alpha   90.00
_cell.angle_beta   90.00
_cell.angle_gamma   90.00
#
_symmetry.space_group_name_H-M   'P 1'
#
loop_
_entity.id
_entity.type
_entity.pdbx_description
1 polymer ?
#
loop_
_entity_poly.entity_id
_entity_poly.type
_entity_poly.pdbx_seq_one_letter_code
_entity_poly.pdbx_strand_id
1 'polypeptide(L)'
;MADNWDRNQAIKRGGDYQFVSLDQEMAEAFYDAVSASDSTAERLFELRWAKSVTAGALNSLHQELQVEGKLKLFEQLKDFLTGGNVLPSYDDASARTGLPRATVKTHVHRLRQRYREIVRREIARTVSAPHEIDEELRYLCSVLADAA
;
A
#
# COMPACT_ATOMS: atom_id res chain seq x y z
N MET A 1 5.80 4.02 -14.84
CA MET A 1 4.55 4.03 -14.06
C MET A 1 4.54 3.00 -12.98
N ALA A 2 4.62 1.75 -13.35
CA ALA A 2 4.63 0.67 -12.38
C ALA A 2 5.79 0.78 -11.39
N ASP A 3 6.96 1.08 -11.90
CA ASP A 3 8.15 1.23 -11.06
C ASP A 3 8.02 2.38 -10.08
N ASN A 4 7.44 3.48 -10.54
CA ASN A 4 7.21 4.63 -9.67
C ASN A 4 6.19 4.31 -8.58
N TRP A 5 5.16 3.54 -8.91
CA TRP A 5 4.17 3.12 -7.95
C TRP A 5 4.78 2.20 -6.88
N ASP A 6 5.56 1.24 -7.31
CA ASP A 6 6.23 0.31 -6.39
C ASP A 6 7.19 1.05 -5.46
N ARG A 7 7.95 1.99 -6.01
CA ARG A 7 8.86 2.79 -5.21
C ARG A 7 8.13 3.62 -4.17
N ASN A 8 7.02 4.23 -4.56
CA ASN A 8 6.22 5.03 -3.64
C ASN A 8 5.63 4.18 -2.53
N GLN A 9 5.16 2.98 -2.86
CA GLN A 9 4.65 2.05 -1.86
C GLN A 9 5.75 1.58 -0.93
N ALA A 10 6.93 1.36 -1.47
CA ALA A 10 8.08 0.95 -0.65
C ALA A 10 8.51 2.05 0.33
N ILE A 11 8.39 3.29 -0.08
CA ILE A 11 8.76 4.43 0.77
C ILE A 11 7.72 4.67 1.85
N LYS A 12 6.44 4.47 1.48
CA LYS A 12 5.39 4.89 2.32
C LYS A 12 4.96 3.90 3.29
N ARG A 13 5.13 3.31 3.78
CA ARG A 13 4.95 2.49 4.61
C ARG A 13 4.33 2.32 5.64
N GLY A 14 4.53 1.83 6.34
CA GLY A 14 4.30 1.38 7.58
C GLY A 14 2.93 1.40 8.17
N GLY A 15 2.37 2.51 8.34
CA GLY A 15 1.05 2.64 8.93
C GLY A 15 -0.09 2.06 8.08
N ASP A 16 0.17 1.78 6.83
CA ASP A 16 -0.90 1.42 5.90
C ASP A 16 -1.52 0.06 6.18
N TYR A 17 -0.83 -0.81 6.88
CA TYR A 17 -1.37 -2.12 7.19
C TYR A 17 -2.05 -2.20 8.55
N GLN A 18 -2.08 -1.13 9.31
CA GLN A 18 -2.69 -1.08 10.63
C GLN A 18 -4.09 -0.48 10.54
N PHE A 19 -5.02 -1.26 10.03
CA PHE A 19 -6.36 -0.75 9.74
C PHE A 19 -7.12 -0.30 10.97
N VAL A 20 -6.95 -1.00 12.08
CA VAL A 20 -7.71 -0.72 13.31
C VAL A 20 -7.32 0.62 13.90
N SER A 21 -6.05 0.97 13.84
CA SER A 21 -5.54 2.23 14.39
C SER A 21 -5.50 3.35 13.38
N LEU A 22 -5.75 3.07 12.10
CA LEU A 22 -5.61 4.04 11.03
C LEU A 22 -6.51 5.26 11.23
N ASP A 23 -7.74 5.06 11.66
CA ASP A 23 -8.66 6.17 11.87
C ASP A 23 -8.17 7.12 12.96
N GLN A 24 -7.62 6.58 14.04
CA GLN A 24 -7.07 7.39 15.12
C GLN A 24 -5.80 8.11 14.67
N GLU A 25 -4.90 7.41 14.00
CA GLU A 25 -3.69 7.99 13.45
C GLU A 25 -4.02 9.10 12.45
N MET A 26 -5.02 8.88 11.62
CA MET A 26 -5.48 9.89 10.67
C MET A 26 -6.04 11.11 11.35
N ALA A 27 -6.79 10.93 12.44
CA ALA A 27 -7.31 12.05 13.21
C ALA A 27 -6.19 12.87 13.83
N GLU A 28 -5.19 12.22 14.41
CA GLU A 28 -4.02 12.89 14.97
C GLU A 28 -3.22 13.63 13.91
N ALA A 29 -2.96 12.97 12.79
CA ALA A 29 -2.27 13.58 11.66
C ALA A 29 -3.03 14.77 11.10
N PHE A 30 -4.35 14.67 11.09
CA PHE A 30 -5.20 15.78 10.65
C PHE A 30 -5.03 17.01 11.54
N TYR A 31 -5.09 16.83 12.87
CA TYR A 31 -4.89 17.93 13.80
C TYR A 31 -3.51 18.54 13.68
N ASP A 32 -2.49 17.70 13.58
CA ASP A 32 -1.10 18.16 13.44
C ASP A 32 -0.92 18.96 12.14
N ALA A 33 -1.46 18.46 11.05
CA ALA A 33 -1.36 19.12 9.75
C ALA A 33 -2.10 20.46 9.74
N VAL A 34 -3.28 20.52 10.32
CA VAL A 34 -4.06 21.76 10.43
C VAL A 34 -3.34 22.77 11.31
N SER A 35 -2.69 22.29 12.37
CA SER A 35 -1.97 23.16 13.30
C SER A 35 -0.64 23.66 12.75
N ALA A 36 0.02 22.86 11.91
CA ALA A 36 1.42 23.09 11.54
C ALA A 36 1.63 23.68 10.16
N SER A 37 0.64 23.70 9.28
CA SER A 37 0.93 24.03 7.90
C SER A 37 -0.21 24.65 7.15
N ASP A 38 0.14 25.12 5.95
CA ASP A 38 -0.79 25.59 4.94
C ASP A 38 -1.51 24.43 4.24
N SER A 39 -1.46 23.23 4.77
CA SER A 39 -2.18 22.10 4.21
C SER A 39 -3.68 22.35 4.28
N THR A 40 -4.29 22.34 3.12
CA THR A 40 -5.72 22.57 3.03
C THR A 40 -6.50 21.35 3.51
N ALA A 41 -7.73 21.55 3.91
CA ALA A 41 -8.64 20.45 4.21
C ALA A 41 -8.76 19.48 3.03
N GLU A 42 -8.64 20.00 1.82
CA GLU A 42 -8.65 19.21 0.59
C GLU A 42 -7.49 18.23 0.52
N ARG A 43 -6.27 18.65 0.85
CA ARG A 43 -5.11 17.76 0.86
C ARG A 43 -5.26 16.65 1.90
N LEU A 44 -5.81 16.98 3.05
CA LEU A 44 -6.06 16.00 4.09
C LEU A 44 -7.12 14.99 3.67
N PHE A 45 -8.15 15.44 2.99
CA PHE A 45 -9.16 14.57 2.42
C PHE A 45 -8.55 13.62 1.38
N GLU A 46 -7.70 14.15 0.50
CA GLU A 46 -7.02 13.33 -0.51
C GLU A 46 -6.12 12.27 0.13
N LEU A 47 -5.37 12.63 1.15
CA LEU A 47 -4.53 11.69 1.86
C LEU A 47 -5.35 10.58 2.53
N ARG A 48 -6.45 10.96 3.14
CA ARG A 48 -7.36 10.01 3.77
C ARG A 48 -7.96 9.05 2.74
N TRP A 49 -8.36 9.59 1.60
CA TRP A 49 -8.85 8.77 0.49
C TRP A 49 -7.78 7.78 0.02
N ALA A 50 -6.56 8.27 -0.22
CA ALA A 50 -5.47 7.43 -0.71
C ALA A 50 -5.16 6.29 0.28
N LYS A 51 -5.10 6.59 1.55
CA LYS A 51 -4.86 5.57 2.58
C LYS A 51 -6.02 4.58 2.69
N SER A 52 -7.24 5.04 2.53
CA SER A 52 -8.41 4.18 2.53
C SER A 52 -8.38 3.19 1.36
N VAL A 53 -8.01 3.65 0.18
CA VAL A 53 -7.91 2.79 -1.02
C VAL A 53 -6.84 1.72 -0.82
N THR A 54 -5.66 2.10 -0.36
CA THR A 54 -4.55 1.15 -0.16
C THR A 54 -4.84 0.18 0.97
N ALA A 55 -5.44 0.63 2.05
CA ALA A 55 -5.84 -0.24 3.16
C ALA A 55 -6.90 -1.25 2.73
N GLY A 56 -7.89 -0.80 1.97
CA GLY A 56 -8.92 -1.68 1.42
C GLY A 56 -8.34 -2.74 0.49
N ALA A 57 -7.40 -2.32 -0.37
CA ALA A 57 -6.73 -3.24 -1.29
C ALA A 57 -5.90 -4.29 -0.54
N LEU A 58 -5.18 -3.88 0.49
CA LEU A 58 -4.38 -4.80 1.29
C LEU A 58 -5.27 -5.81 2.02
N ASN A 59 -6.39 -5.36 2.55
CA ASN A 59 -7.36 -6.23 3.19
C ASN A 59 -7.95 -7.24 2.21
N SER A 60 -8.27 -6.80 0.99
CA SER A 60 -8.76 -7.70 -0.05
C SER A 60 -7.73 -8.76 -0.43
N LEU A 61 -6.47 -8.35 -0.56
CA LEU A 61 -5.38 -9.28 -0.82
C LEU A 61 -5.23 -10.31 0.30
N HIS A 62 -5.31 -9.87 1.53
CA HIS A 62 -5.26 -10.75 2.70
C HIS A 62 -6.36 -11.80 2.63
N GLN A 63 -7.59 -11.38 2.34
CA GLN A 63 -8.72 -12.30 2.25
C GLN A 63 -8.56 -13.30 1.11
N GLU A 64 -8.12 -12.85 -0.05
CA GLU A 64 -7.88 -13.75 -1.19
C GLU A 64 -6.83 -14.80 -0.87
N LEU A 65 -5.74 -14.40 -0.25
CA LEU A 65 -4.66 -15.32 0.11
C LEU A 65 -5.06 -16.27 1.25
N GLN A 66 -5.92 -15.82 2.14
CA GLN A 66 -6.48 -16.67 3.18
C GLN A 66 -7.28 -17.81 2.57
N VAL A 67 -8.12 -17.50 1.59
CA VAL A 67 -8.91 -18.51 0.86
C VAL A 67 -8.00 -19.50 0.13
N GLU A 68 -6.90 -19.01 -0.42
CA GLU A 68 -5.94 -19.85 -1.16
C GLU A 68 -5.01 -20.66 -0.24
N GLY A 69 -5.07 -20.44 1.07
CA GLY A 69 -4.18 -21.11 2.01
C GLY A 69 -2.75 -20.58 2.03
N LYS A 70 -2.55 -19.36 1.54
CA LYS A 70 -1.23 -18.72 1.43
C LYS A 70 -1.01 -17.60 2.45
N LEU A 71 -1.84 -17.54 3.45
CA LEU A 71 -1.80 -16.44 4.41
C LEU A 71 -0.49 -16.37 5.17
N LYS A 72 0.07 -17.52 5.55
CA LYS A 72 1.33 -17.56 6.30
C LYS A 72 2.48 -16.90 5.53
N LEU A 73 2.59 -17.22 4.25
CA LEU A 73 3.61 -16.62 3.39
C LEU A 73 3.38 -15.12 3.23
N PHE A 74 2.12 -14.72 3.04
CA PHE A 74 1.76 -13.31 2.96
C PHE A 74 2.17 -12.56 4.23
N GLU A 75 1.87 -13.08 5.40
CA GLU A 75 2.24 -12.43 6.67
C GLU A 75 3.75 -12.23 6.81
N GLN A 76 4.53 -13.15 6.26
CA GLN A 76 5.98 -13.05 6.28
C GLN A 76 6.54 -12.06 5.26
N LEU A 77 5.82 -11.76 4.18
CA LEU A 77 6.29 -10.95 3.07
C LEU A 77 5.55 -9.63 2.89
N LYS A 78 4.51 -9.36 3.68
CA LYS A 78 3.68 -8.16 3.49
C LYS A 78 4.45 -6.84 3.64
N ASP A 79 5.53 -6.83 4.40
CA ASP A 79 6.33 -5.63 4.59
C ASP A 79 7.01 -5.16 3.29
N PHE A 80 7.18 -6.06 2.32
CA PHE A 80 7.65 -5.68 0.99
C PHE A 80 6.61 -4.90 0.19
N LEU A 81 5.34 -5.00 0.58
CA LEU A 81 4.24 -4.28 -0.08
C LEU A 81 4.02 -2.92 0.55
N THR A 82 3.98 -2.87 1.86
CA THR A 82 3.65 -1.66 2.60
C THR A 82 4.90 -0.83 2.91
N GLY A 83 6.02 -1.47 2.86
CA GLY A 83 7.28 -0.83 3.15
C GLY A 83 7.41 -0.46 4.62
N GLY A 84 8.37 0.25 4.89
CA GLY A 84 8.71 0.87 6.14
C GLY A 84 9.75 1.92 5.80
N ASN A 85 10.33 2.57 6.75
CA ASN A 85 11.44 3.45 6.51
C ASN A 85 12.62 2.67 5.93
N VAL A 86 12.65 1.37 6.19
CA VAL A 86 13.68 0.47 5.71
C VAL A 86 13.01 -0.71 5.04
N LEU A 87 13.37 -0.97 3.78
CA LEU A 87 12.86 -2.14 3.08
C LEU A 87 13.41 -3.42 3.72
N PRO A 88 12.58 -4.46 3.83
CA PRO A 88 13.04 -5.74 4.33
C PRO A 88 14.15 -6.32 3.45
N SER A 89 15.08 -7.03 4.06
CA SER A 89 16.13 -7.75 3.35
C SER A 89 15.59 -9.06 2.79
N TYR A 90 15.95 -9.37 1.54
CA TYR A 90 15.63 -10.68 0.96
C TYR A 90 16.33 -11.82 1.70
N ASP A 91 17.53 -11.57 2.22
CA ASP A 91 18.25 -12.58 2.98
C ASP A 91 17.54 -12.90 4.30
N ASP A 92 17.06 -11.87 4.99
CA ASP A 92 16.27 -12.06 6.21
C ASP A 92 14.95 -12.77 5.92
N ALA A 93 14.28 -12.40 4.84
CA ALA A 93 13.05 -13.06 4.43
C ALA A 93 13.28 -14.51 4.05
N SER A 94 14.39 -14.81 3.37
CA SER A 94 14.80 -16.18 3.07
C SER A 94 14.98 -17.01 4.35
N ALA A 95 15.65 -16.44 5.33
CA ALA A 95 15.84 -17.10 6.62
C ALA A 95 14.52 -17.37 7.34
N ARG A 96 13.61 -16.39 7.35
CA ARG A 96 12.32 -16.54 8.03
C ARG A 96 11.38 -17.52 7.35
N THR A 97 11.35 -17.52 6.03
CA THR A 97 10.43 -18.35 5.26
C THR A 97 10.98 -19.76 5.00
N GLY A 98 12.28 -19.94 5.11
CA GLY A 98 12.93 -21.20 4.72
C GLY A 98 13.02 -21.38 3.22
N LEU A 99 12.74 -20.36 2.42
CA LEU A 99 12.77 -20.41 0.96
C LEU A 99 14.05 -19.79 0.42
N PRO A 100 14.56 -20.27 -0.74
CA PRO A 100 15.69 -19.61 -1.39
C PRO A 100 15.40 -18.15 -1.70
N ARG A 101 16.43 -17.34 -1.67
CA ARG A 101 16.30 -15.90 -1.95
C ARG A 101 15.60 -15.61 -3.29
N ALA A 102 15.96 -16.34 -4.34
CA ALA A 102 15.35 -16.18 -5.65
C ALA A 102 13.84 -16.47 -5.61
N THR A 103 13.44 -17.48 -4.83
CA THR A 103 12.03 -17.83 -4.65
C THR A 103 11.30 -16.74 -3.89
N VAL A 104 11.91 -16.17 -2.86
CA VAL A 104 11.33 -15.03 -2.12
C VAL A 104 11.10 -13.86 -3.07
N LYS A 105 12.06 -13.51 -3.91
CA LYS A 105 11.91 -12.44 -4.90
C LYS A 105 10.74 -12.68 -5.83
N THR A 106 10.58 -13.91 -6.30
CA THR A 106 9.46 -14.28 -7.16
C THR A 106 8.12 -14.09 -6.45
N HIS A 107 8.02 -14.54 -5.21
CA HIS A 107 6.80 -14.38 -4.42
C HIS A 107 6.48 -12.90 -4.17
N VAL A 108 7.48 -12.10 -3.81
CA VAL A 108 7.31 -10.66 -3.59
C VAL A 108 6.82 -9.98 -4.87
N HIS A 109 7.41 -10.33 -6.01
CA HIS A 109 7.00 -9.77 -7.30
C HIS A 109 5.53 -10.09 -7.60
N ARG A 110 5.12 -11.34 -7.39
CA ARG A 110 3.73 -11.76 -7.62
C ARG A 110 2.76 -11.07 -6.67
N LEU A 111 3.15 -10.92 -5.40
CA LEU A 111 2.33 -10.22 -4.43
C LEU A 111 2.15 -8.74 -4.81
N ARG A 112 3.22 -8.09 -5.24
CA ARG A 112 3.16 -6.70 -5.69
C ARG A 112 2.26 -6.53 -6.91
N GLN A 113 2.36 -7.42 -7.88
CA GLN A 113 1.50 -7.39 -9.06
C GLN A 113 0.04 -7.56 -8.66
N ARG A 114 -0.24 -8.53 -7.82
CA ARG A 114 -1.60 -8.80 -7.36
C ARG A 114 -2.18 -7.64 -6.57
N TYR A 115 -1.39 -7.06 -5.69
CA TYR A 115 -1.78 -5.88 -4.92
C TYR A 115 -2.11 -4.71 -5.86
N ARG A 116 -1.28 -4.47 -6.85
CA ARG A 116 -1.51 -3.42 -7.85
C ARG A 116 -2.83 -3.65 -8.60
N GLU A 117 -3.10 -4.87 -9.00
CA GLU A 117 -4.35 -5.21 -9.67
C GLU A 117 -5.56 -4.95 -8.79
N ILE A 118 -5.47 -5.25 -7.51
CA ILE A 118 -6.54 -4.99 -6.56
C ILE A 118 -6.75 -3.48 -6.38
N VAL A 119 -5.68 -2.71 -6.26
CA VAL A 119 -5.77 -1.25 -6.18
C VAL A 119 -6.45 -0.69 -7.44
N ARG A 120 -6.06 -1.17 -8.62
CA ARG A 120 -6.70 -0.77 -9.87
C ARG A 120 -8.19 -1.10 -9.88
N ARG A 121 -8.56 -2.26 -9.39
CA ARG A 121 -9.96 -2.68 -9.30
C ARG A 121 -10.75 -1.79 -8.34
N GLU A 122 -10.17 -1.41 -7.22
CA GLU A 122 -10.83 -0.49 -6.29
C GLU A 122 -11.01 0.90 -6.90
N ILE A 123 -10.01 1.39 -7.60
CA ILE A 123 -10.09 2.67 -8.31
C ILE A 123 -11.14 2.61 -9.41
N ALA A 124 -11.22 1.48 -10.12
CA ALA A 124 -12.19 1.31 -11.22
C ALA A 124 -13.63 1.51 -10.77
N ARG A 125 -13.92 1.29 -9.50
CA ARG A 125 -15.27 1.50 -8.95
C ARG A 125 -15.65 2.96 -8.81
N THR A 126 -14.67 3.85 -8.79
CA THR A 126 -14.89 5.27 -8.51
C THR A 126 -14.76 6.15 -9.74
N VAL A 127 -14.19 5.64 -10.82
CA VAL A 127 -14.03 6.41 -12.06
C VAL A 127 -15.18 6.12 -13.01
N SER A 128 -15.43 7.07 -13.93
CA SER A 128 -16.53 6.96 -14.89
C SER A 128 -16.17 6.13 -16.12
N ALA A 129 -14.90 6.08 -16.46
CA ALA A 129 -14.44 5.39 -17.67
C ALA A 129 -13.11 4.66 -17.41
N PRO A 130 -12.87 3.53 -18.12
CA PRO A 130 -11.65 2.74 -17.90
C PRO A 130 -10.35 3.51 -18.14
N HIS A 131 -10.33 4.48 -19.04
CA HIS A 131 -9.12 5.25 -19.32
C HIS A 131 -8.73 6.18 -18.14
N GLU A 132 -9.64 6.43 -17.23
CA GLU A 132 -9.36 7.26 -16.04
C GLU A 132 -8.62 6.49 -14.95
N ILE A 133 -8.58 5.17 -15.03
CA ILE A 133 -7.96 4.33 -14.00
C ILE A 133 -6.46 4.65 -13.85
N ASP A 134 -5.75 4.74 -14.95
CA ASP A 134 -4.31 5.02 -14.91
C ASP A 134 -4.02 6.42 -14.37
N GLU A 135 -4.86 7.39 -14.72
CA GLU A 135 -4.73 8.76 -14.19
C GLU A 135 -4.97 8.78 -12.68
N GLU A 136 -6.02 8.12 -12.22
CA GLU A 136 -6.32 8.02 -10.79
C GLU A 136 -5.22 7.27 -10.03
N LEU A 137 -4.66 6.23 -10.63
CA LEU A 137 -3.56 5.49 -10.02
C LEU A 137 -2.32 6.38 -9.85
N ARG A 138 -2.01 7.18 -10.87
CA ARG A 138 -0.92 8.16 -10.78
C ARG A 138 -1.17 9.18 -9.70
N TYR A 139 -2.40 9.66 -9.63
CA TYR A 139 -2.81 10.62 -8.62
C TYR A 139 -2.69 10.04 -7.22
N LEU A 140 -3.16 8.82 -7.02
CA LEU A 140 -3.00 8.10 -5.76
C LEU A 140 -1.53 8.03 -5.34
N CYS A 141 -0.66 7.65 -6.26
CA CYS A 141 0.78 7.57 -6.00
C CYS A 141 1.37 8.93 -5.63
N SER A 142 0.94 10.00 -6.31
CA SER A 142 1.43 11.34 -6.02
C SER A 142 0.99 11.83 -4.64
N VAL A 143 -0.24 11.56 -4.26
CA VAL A 143 -0.76 11.92 -2.93
C VAL A 143 0.04 11.20 -1.84
N LEU A 144 0.30 9.91 -2.02
CA LEU A 144 1.08 9.15 -1.06
C LEU A 144 2.54 9.61 -1.00
N ALA A 145 3.11 9.96 -2.14
CA ALA A 145 4.48 10.47 -2.20
C ALA A 145 4.62 11.82 -1.49
N ASP A 146 3.65 12.70 -1.66
CA ASP A 146 3.67 14.03 -1.02
C ASP A 146 3.47 13.95 0.49
N ALA A 147 2.89 12.87 0.98
CA ALA A 147 2.67 12.67 2.40
C ALA A 147 3.91 12.10 3.12
N ALA A 148 4.96 11.75 2.39
CA ALA A 148 6.16 11.15 2.96
C ALA A 148 7.00 12.11 3.79
#